data_9c40632b7d54afdc630dcacb979d86dd
#
_entry.id   9c40632b7d54afdc630dcacb979d86dd
#
_cell.length_a   1.000
_cell.length_b   1.000
_cell.length_c   1.000
_cell.angle_alpha   90.00
_cell.angle_beta   90.00
_cell.angle_gamma   90.00
#
_symmetry.space_group_name_H-M   'P 1'
#
loop_
_entity.id
_entity.type
_entity.pdbx_description
1 polymer ?
#
loop_
_entity_poly.entity_id
_entity_poly.type
_entity_poly.pdbx_seq_one_letter_code
_entity_poly.pdbx_strand_id
1 'polypeptide(L)'
;MSRADEEARMEATAAPLIEHLTELRRRLIWCVGGFLAGFLLAFAFATPIFNLLVVPFQWAVEWHGLTPDDVRFIYTAPQEFFFTQIKIGAFGGLVLAFPLIATQLYLFIAPGLYSNEKGVFMPFLVATPVLFLVGAALVYFFIIPMAMWFFLSLEQPGGEGLASIQHLPRVSEYLSLIMTLIFAFGLVFQLPVALTLMSRAGLVTPEGLAAKRKYAIVIAFIAAAILTPPDPMTQLGLAIPTIALYELSIYMSRRFRPAPSEYDDDEDDEAVDDGPDDTPDPAKTAGP
;
A
#
# COMPACT_ATOMS: atom_id res chain seq x y z
N MET A 1 -42.79 11.75 18.47
CA MET A 1 -41.86 10.61 18.60
C MET A 1 -41.66 10.37 20.10
N SER A 2 -41.98 9.20 20.59
CA SER A 2 -41.84 8.85 22.03
C SER A 2 -40.39 8.63 22.36
N ARG A 3 -39.98 8.95 23.63
CA ARG A 3 -38.63 8.60 24.14
C ARG A 3 -38.29 7.12 23.97
N ALA A 4 -39.30 6.24 24.08
CA ALA A 4 -39.17 4.81 23.86
C ALA A 4 -38.79 4.46 22.40
N ASP A 5 -39.28 5.26 21.41
CA ASP A 5 -38.96 5.06 19.99
C ASP A 5 -37.51 5.51 19.68
N GLU A 6 -36.99 6.51 20.41
CA GLU A 6 -35.60 6.97 20.29
C GLU A 6 -34.63 5.97 20.95
N GLU A 7 -34.98 5.45 22.12
CA GLU A 7 -34.19 4.41 22.83
C GLU A 7 -34.12 3.10 22.01
N ALA A 8 -35.25 2.64 21.47
CA ALA A 8 -35.29 1.46 20.60
C ALA A 8 -34.48 1.64 19.31
N ARG A 9 -34.47 2.85 18.73
CA ARG A 9 -33.64 3.18 17.56
C ARG A 9 -32.15 3.22 17.92
N MET A 10 -31.77 3.78 19.07
CA MET A 10 -30.40 3.77 19.54
C MET A 10 -29.90 2.36 19.85
N GLU A 11 -30.70 1.52 20.48
CA GLU A 11 -30.39 0.09 20.72
C GLU A 11 -30.25 -0.68 19.40
N ALA A 12 -31.15 -0.49 18.44
CA ALA A 12 -31.09 -1.14 17.14
C ALA A 12 -29.85 -0.72 16.30
N THR A 13 -29.33 0.49 16.51
CA THR A 13 -28.12 0.99 15.85
C THR A 13 -26.86 0.61 16.62
N ALA A 14 -26.93 0.46 17.93
CA ALA A 14 -25.79 0.11 18.79
C ALA A 14 -25.41 -1.39 18.69
N ALA A 15 -26.39 -2.28 18.53
CA ALA A 15 -26.14 -3.72 18.46
C ALA A 15 -25.19 -4.10 17.29
N PRO A 16 -25.39 -3.67 16.04
CA PRO A 16 -24.46 -3.97 14.94
C PRO A 16 -23.07 -3.32 15.13
N LEU A 17 -22.98 -2.15 15.78
CA LEU A 17 -21.69 -1.51 16.09
C LEU A 17 -20.88 -2.30 17.11
N ILE A 18 -21.54 -2.80 18.17
CA ILE A 18 -20.89 -3.60 19.22
C ILE A 18 -20.40 -4.94 18.64
N GLU A 19 -21.19 -5.55 17.77
CA GLU A 19 -20.82 -6.80 17.11
C GLU A 19 -19.61 -6.60 16.20
N HIS A 20 -19.58 -5.51 15.40
CA HIS A 20 -18.47 -5.14 14.54
C HIS A 20 -17.19 -4.83 15.33
N LEU A 21 -17.29 -4.12 16.45
CA LEU A 21 -16.15 -3.86 17.35
C LEU A 21 -15.62 -5.14 18.01
N THR A 22 -16.49 -6.08 18.34
CA THR A 22 -16.09 -7.39 18.90
C THR A 22 -15.36 -8.23 17.86
N GLU A 23 -15.80 -8.18 16.61
CA GLU A 23 -15.10 -8.82 15.49
C GLU A 23 -13.72 -8.19 15.25
N LEU A 24 -13.63 -6.85 15.21
CA LEU A 24 -12.36 -6.12 15.08
C LEU A 24 -11.36 -6.53 16.17
N ARG A 25 -11.82 -6.58 17.45
CA ARG A 25 -10.97 -7.01 18.57
C ARG A 25 -10.42 -8.41 18.36
N ARG A 26 -11.27 -9.37 17.97
CA ARG A 26 -10.85 -10.75 17.75
C ARG A 26 -9.82 -10.86 16.64
N ARG A 27 -10.02 -10.15 15.52
CA ARG A 27 -9.09 -10.12 14.38
C ARG A 27 -7.76 -9.46 14.75
N LEU A 28 -7.82 -8.37 15.49
CA LEU A 28 -6.62 -7.68 15.98
C LEU A 28 -5.77 -8.59 16.89
N ILE A 29 -6.40 -9.38 17.76
CA ILE A 29 -5.68 -10.36 18.61
C ILE A 29 -4.93 -11.38 17.74
N TRP A 30 -5.54 -11.88 16.66
CA TRP A 30 -4.86 -12.79 15.73
C TRP A 30 -3.69 -12.11 15.01
N CYS A 31 -3.84 -10.86 14.56
CA CYS A 31 -2.77 -10.09 13.94
C CYS A 31 -1.59 -9.86 14.90
N VAL A 32 -1.88 -9.44 16.12
CA VAL A 32 -0.85 -9.21 17.16
C VAL A 32 -0.17 -10.52 17.53
N GLY A 33 -0.94 -11.61 17.73
CA GLY A 33 -0.39 -12.93 18.02
C GLY A 33 0.52 -13.45 16.91
N GLY A 34 0.10 -13.32 15.64
CA GLY A 34 0.91 -13.67 14.48
C GLY A 34 2.17 -12.83 14.36
N PHE A 35 2.06 -11.51 14.60
CA PHE A 35 3.21 -10.61 14.61
C PHE A 35 4.21 -10.98 15.72
N LEU A 36 3.76 -11.24 16.94
CA LEU A 36 4.64 -11.60 18.06
C LEU A 36 5.35 -12.95 17.82
N ALA A 37 4.64 -13.93 17.27
CA ALA A 37 5.25 -15.21 16.89
C ALA A 37 6.30 -15.01 15.78
N GLY A 38 5.96 -14.26 14.75
CA GLY A 38 6.88 -13.89 13.67
C GLY A 38 8.08 -13.08 14.17
N PHE A 39 7.85 -12.14 15.11
CA PHE A 39 8.91 -11.34 15.74
C PHE A 39 9.93 -12.23 16.47
N LEU A 40 9.44 -13.14 17.34
CA LEU A 40 10.32 -14.03 18.08
C LEU A 40 11.15 -14.93 17.15
N LEU A 41 10.51 -15.44 16.10
CA LEU A 41 11.19 -16.24 15.08
C LEU A 41 12.25 -15.41 14.34
N ALA A 42 11.88 -14.25 13.81
CA ALA A 42 12.81 -13.38 13.08
C ALA A 42 13.94 -12.85 13.97
N PHE A 43 13.66 -12.56 15.24
CA PHE A 43 14.67 -12.13 16.20
C PHE A 43 15.68 -13.25 16.49
N ALA A 44 15.25 -14.50 16.61
CA ALA A 44 16.14 -15.65 16.77
C ALA A 44 17.07 -15.82 15.55
N PHE A 45 16.64 -15.39 14.36
CA PHE A 45 17.41 -15.41 13.11
C PHE A 45 17.89 -14.02 12.68
N ALA A 46 18.04 -13.06 13.60
CA ALA A 46 18.39 -11.68 13.26
C ALA A 46 19.74 -11.56 12.52
N THR A 47 20.76 -12.36 12.88
CA THR A 47 22.06 -12.35 12.20
C THR A 47 21.99 -12.83 10.75
N PRO A 48 21.39 -13.99 10.42
CA PRO A 48 21.16 -14.36 9.03
C PRO A 48 20.36 -13.34 8.23
N ILE A 49 19.31 -12.77 8.82
CA ILE A 49 18.49 -11.73 8.16
C ILE A 49 19.32 -10.46 7.92
N PHE A 50 20.16 -10.06 8.89
CA PHE A 50 21.10 -8.95 8.71
C PHE A 50 21.99 -9.19 7.50
N ASN A 51 22.66 -10.35 7.42
CA ASN A 51 23.55 -10.67 6.32
C ASN A 51 22.81 -10.66 4.98
N LEU A 52 21.58 -11.19 4.94
CA LEU A 52 20.72 -11.13 3.75
C LEU A 52 20.44 -9.68 3.33
N LEU A 53 20.07 -8.81 4.27
CA LEU A 53 19.77 -7.41 3.98
C LEU A 53 21.01 -6.60 3.53
N VAL A 54 22.23 -7.04 3.85
CA VAL A 54 23.46 -6.38 3.42
C VAL A 54 23.86 -6.74 1.99
N VAL A 55 23.44 -7.88 1.45
CA VAL A 55 23.81 -8.34 0.10
C VAL A 55 23.57 -7.30 -1.00
N PRO A 56 22.43 -6.57 -1.06
CA PRO A 56 22.19 -5.55 -2.10
C PRO A 56 23.24 -4.41 -2.06
N PHE A 57 23.74 -4.09 -0.89
CA PHE A 57 24.82 -3.12 -0.74
C PHE A 57 26.15 -3.66 -1.30
N GLN A 58 26.45 -4.93 -1.04
CA GLN A 58 27.66 -5.58 -1.60
C GLN A 58 27.65 -5.58 -3.12
N TRP A 59 26.51 -5.82 -3.76
CA TRP A 59 26.38 -5.70 -5.22
C TRP A 59 26.67 -4.29 -5.72
N ALA A 60 26.21 -3.26 -5.02
CA ALA A 60 26.50 -1.87 -5.39
C ALA A 60 28.00 -1.55 -5.30
N VAL A 61 28.68 -2.08 -4.28
CA VAL A 61 30.13 -1.96 -4.11
C VAL A 61 30.88 -2.62 -5.27
N GLU A 62 30.51 -3.86 -5.62
CA GLU A 62 31.08 -4.59 -6.75
C GLU A 62 30.84 -3.86 -8.09
N TRP A 63 29.64 -3.32 -8.32
CA TRP A 63 29.35 -2.54 -9.53
C TRP A 63 30.15 -1.26 -9.61
N HIS A 64 30.58 -0.72 -8.47
CA HIS A 64 31.46 0.44 -8.42
C HIS A 64 32.95 0.10 -8.62
N GLY A 65 33.28 -1.19 -8.75
CA GLY A 65 34.64 -1.68 -8.95
C GLY A 65 35.46 -1.81 -7.65
N LEU A 66 34.79 -1.76 -6.50
CA LEU A 66 35.39 -1.97 -5.18
C LEU A 66 35.17 -3.44 -4.75
N THR A 67 35.96 -3.89 -3.79
CA THR A 67 35.72 -5.19 -3.15
C THR A 67 34.82 -5.01 -1.91
N PRO A 68 34.03 -6.00 -1.51
CA PRO A 68 33.23 -5.92 -0.29
C PRO A 68 34.05 -5.64 0.98
N ASP A 69 35.34 -5.97 0.98
CA ASP A 69 36.25 -5.73 2.10
C ASP A 69 36.71 -4.24 2.22
N ASP A 70 36.54 -3.46 1.13
CA ASP A 70 36.91 -2.04 1.10
C ASP A 70 35.87 -1.18 1.83
N VAL A 71 34.66 -1.65 2.00
CA VAL A 71 33.57 -0.93 2.65
C VAL A 71 33.18 -1.60 3.96
N ARG A 72 33.28 -0.84 5.06
CA ARG A 72 32.97 -1.32 6.41
C ARG A 72 31.74 -0.60 6.96
N PHE A 73 30.81 -1.37 7.47
CA PHE A 73 29.73 -0.84 8.30
C PHE A 73 30.27 -0.43 9.66
N ILE A 74 29.87 0.75 10.14
CA ILE A 74 30.23 1.25 11.46
C ILE A 74 29.00 1.35 12.35
N TYR A 75 29.20 1.21 13.65
CA TYR A 75 28.24 1.61 14.67
C TYR A 75 28.94 2.60 15.62
N THR A 76 28.20 3.61 16.08
CA THR A 76 28.77 4.72 16.85
C THR A 76 28.41 4.64 18.32
N ALA A 77 27.48 3.77 18.69
CA ALA A 77 27.08 3.54 20.07
C ALA A 77 26.98 2.05 20.36
N PRO A 78 27.45 1.58 21.55
CA PRO A 78 27.46 0.15 21.89
C PRO A 78 26.09 -0.52 21.81
N GLN A 79 25.02 0.21 22.16
CA GLN A 79 23.63 -0.27 22.14
C GLN A 79 23.02 -0.28 20.74
N GLU A 80 23.61 0.39 19.76
CA GLU A 80 23.07 0.54 18.41
C GLU A 80 22.85 -0.81 17.73
N PHE A 81 23.80 -1.73 17.84
CA PHE A 81 23.70 -3.06 17.26
C PHE A 81 22.57 -3.88 17.88
N PHE A 82 22.38 -3.79 19.19
CA PHE A 82 21.29 -4.49 19.89
C PHE A 82 19.91 -3.99 19.43
N PHE A 83 19.71 -2.67 19.41
CA PHE A 83 18.45 -2.11 18.91
C PHE A 83 18.20 -2.42 17.43
N THR A 84 19.27 -2.52 16.65
CA THR A 84 19.18 -2.93 15.24
C THR A 84 18.68 -4.37 15.11
N GLN A 85 19.13 -5.29 15.95
CA GLN A 85 18.61 -6.67 15.96
C GLN A 85 17.13 -6.71 16.33
N ILE A 86 16.66 -5.89 17.28
CA ILE A 86 15.23 -5.76 17.61
C ILE A 86 14.45 -5.24 16.39
N LYS A 87 14.97 -4.23 15.69
CA LYS A 87 14.32 -3.71 14.46
C LYS A 87 14.24 -4.78 13.37
N ILE A 88 15.31 -5.57 13.16
CA ILE A 88 15.30 -6.70 12.21
C ILE A 88 14.25 -7.73 12.62
N GLY A 89 14.16 -8.06 13.91
CA GLY A 89 13.14 -8.96 14.43
C GLY A 89 11.73 -8.43 14.16
N ALA A 90 11.49 -7.15 14.44
CA ALA A 90 10.19 -6.51 14.20
C ALA A 90 9.83 -6.46 12.70
N PHE A 91 10.80 -6.10 11.85
CA PHE A 91 10.63 -6.10 10.40
C PHE A 91 10.34 -7.50 9.86
N GLY A 92 11.18 -8.49 10.20
CA GLY A 92 10.99 -9.87 9.77
C GLY A 92 9.68 -10.46 10.31
N GLY A 93 9.32 -10.14 11.56
CA GLY A 93 8.04 -10.53 12.15
C GLY A 93 6.85 -9.96 11.39
N LEU A 94 6.92 -8.70 10.97
CA LEU A 94 5.88 -8.05 10.18
C LEU A 94 5.76 -8.66 8.78
N VAL A 95 6.89 -8.93 8.11
CA VAL A 95 6.91 -9.59 6.79
C VAL A 95 6.33 -11.00 6.87
N LEU A 96 6.70 -11.78 7.89
CA LEU A 96 6.17 -13.14 8.09
C LEU A 96 4.69 -13.13 8.46
N ALA A 97 4.24 -12.18 9.27
CA ALA A 97 2.84 -12.05 9.66
C ALA A 97 1.98 -11.38 8.58
N PHE A 98 2.58 -10.77 7.55
CA PHE A 98 1.85 -10.00 6.56
C PHE A 98 0.71 -10.77 5.88
N PRO A 99 0.87 -12.04 5.44
CA PRO A 99 -0.22 -12.81 4.86
C PRO A 99 -1.40 -12.99 5.83
N LEU A 100 -1.10 -13.24 7.11
CA LEU A 100 -2.11 -13.36 8.16
C LEU A 100 -2.82 -12.02 8.39
N ILE A 101 -2.06 -10.93 8.55
CA ILE A 101 -2.59 -9.58 8.79
C ILE A 101 -3.49 -9.16 7.63
N ALA A 102 -3.02 -9.32 6.39
CA ALA A 102 -3.78 -9.01 5.20
C ALA A 102 -5.08 -9.83 5.12
N THR A 103 -5.00 -11.12 5.40
CA THR A 103 -6.19 -12.00 5.46
C THR A 103 -7.20 -11.50 6.48
N GLN A 104 -6.78 -11.16 7.71
CA GLN A 104 -7.67 -10.65 8.74
C GLN A 104 -8.29 -9.31 8.35
N LEU A 105 -7.50 -8.42 7.72
CA LEU A 105 -7.98 -7.13 7.23
C LEU A 105 -9.05 -7.32 6.13
N TYR A 106 -8.79 -8.17 5.15
CA TYR A 106 -9.76 -8.44 4.09
C TYR A 106 -11.04 -9.10 4.60
N LEU A 107 -10.93 -10.06 5.50
CA LEU A 107 -12.09 -10.69 6.13
C LEU A 107 -12.90 -9.71 6.99
N PHE A 108 -12.28 -8.67 7.53
CA PHE A 108 -12.96 -7.60 8.26
C PHE A 108 -13.75 -6.66 7.34
N ILE A 109 -13.21 -6.38 6.15
CA ILE A 109 -13.86 -5.51 5.16
C ILE A 109 -14.91 -6.27 4.35
N ALA A 110 -14.71 -7.58 4.13
CA ALA A 110 -15.54 -8.42 3.25
C ALA A 110 -17.01 -8.65 3.68
N PRO A 111 -17.41 -8.71 4.99
CA PRO A 111 -18.80 -8.99 5.34
C PRO A 111 -19.81 -7.97 4.81
N GLY A 112 -19.39 -6.71 4.62
CA GLY A 112 -20.22 -5.67 4.01
C GLY A 112 -20.34 -5.77 2.49
N LEU A 113 -19.52 -6.61 1.86
CA LEU A 113 -19.33 -6.60 0.42
C LEU A 113 -19.87 -7.82 -0.33
N TYR A 114 -19.84 -9.01 0.26
CA TYR A 114 -20.08 -10.26 -0.49
C TYR A 114 -20.70 -11.36 0.36
N SER A 115 -22.02 -11.42 0.40
CA SER A 115 -22.74 -12.61 0.91
C SER A 115 -22.73 -13.78 -0.09
N ASN A 116 -22.49 -13.56 -1.38
CA ASN A 116 -22.71 -14.58 -2.43
C ASN A 116 -21.50 -14.98 -3.30
N GLU A 117 -20.30 -14.34 -3.20
CA GLU A 117 -19.18 -14.62 -4.13
C GLU A 117 -17.87 -15.00 -3.46
N LYS A 118 -17.85 -16.07 -2.67
CA LYS A 118 -16.62 -16.61 -2.05
C LYS A 118 -15.53 -16.98 -3.07
N GLY A 119 -15.90 -17.35 -4.29
CA GLY A 119 -14.96 -17.75 -5.35
C GLY A 119 -14.10 -16.59 -5.89
N VAL A 120 -14.60 -15.36 -5.81
CA VAL A 120 -13.91 -14.19 -6.32
C VAL A 120 -12.89 -13.65 -5.29
N PHE A 121 -13.10 -13.92 -4.02
CA PHE A 121 -12.25 -13.45 -2.94
C PHE A 121 -10.90 -14.20 -2.85
N MET A 122 -10.90 -15.49 -3.17
CA MET A 122 -9.71 -16.35 -3.07
C MET A 122 -8.51 -15.85 -3.91
N PRO A 123 -8.68 -15.44 -5.18
CA PRO A 123 -7.58 -14.88 -5.96
C PRO A 123 -6.93 -13.65 -5.32
N PHE A 124 -7.69 -12.76 -4.70
CA PHE A 124 -7.16 -11.57 -4.04
C PHE A 124 -6.36 -11.92 -2.78
N LEU A 125 -6.80 -12.94 -2.05
CA LEU A 125 -6.12 -13.42 -0.85
C LEU A 125 -4.72 -13.99 -1.18
N VAL A 126 -4.60 -14.69 -2.31
CA VAL A 126 -3.32 -15.22 -2.80
C VAL A 126 -2.48 -14.12 -3.47
N ALA A 127 -3.10 -13.22 -4.22
CA ALA A 127 -2.40 -12.12 -4.88
C ALA A 127 -1.69 -11.19 -3.88
N THR A 128 -2.28 -10.94 -2.72
CA THR A 128 -1.76 -10.03 -1.70
C THR A 128 -0.34 -10.40 -1.23
N PRO A 129 -0.04 -11.59 -0.68
CA PRO A 129 1.33 -11.91 -0.28
C PRO A 129 2.28 -11.99 -1.47
N VAL A 130 1.82 -12.42 -2.65
CA VAL A 130 2.63 -12.45 -3.87
C VAL A 130 3.04 -11.04 -4.29
N LEU A 131 2.10 -10.10 -4.38
CA LEU A 131 2.41 -8.72 -4.72
C LEU A 131 3.32 -8.05 -3.68
N PHE A 132 3.12 -8.33 -2.40
CA PHE A 132 4.02 -7.85 -1.36
C PHE A 132 5.46 -8.31 -1.61
N LEU A 133 5.66 -9.60 -1.89
CA LEU A 133 6.97 -10.14 -2.19
C LEU A 133 7.57 -9.59 -3.49
N VAL A 134 6.76 -9.34 -4.52
CA VAL A 134 7.21 -8.69 -5.75
C VAL A 134 7.67 -7.26 -5.48
N GLY A 135 6.95 -6.48 -4.67
CA GLY A 135 7.37 -5.15 -4.24
C GLY A 135 8.66 -5.19 -3.43
N ALA A 136 8.77 -6.11 -2.48
CA ALA A 136 9.98 -6.34 -1.70
C ALA A 136 11.18 -6.73 -2.58
N ALA A 137 10.97 -7.61 -3.56
CA ALA A 137 12.00 -8.03 -4.51
C ALA A 137 12.46 -6.88 -5.41
N LEU A 138 11.56 -6.02 -5.87
CA LEU A 138 11.92 -4.83 -6.65
C LEU A 138 12.89 -3.93 -5.87
N VAL A 139 12.61 -3.68 -4.59
CA VAL A 139 13.50 -2.91 -3.72
C VAL A 139 14.84 -3.61 -3.55
N TYR A 140 14.80 -4.87 -3.19
CA TYR A 140 15.99 -5.65 -2.85
C TYR A 140 16.95 -5.79 -4.03
N PHE A 141 16.44 -6.12 -5.23
CA PHE A 141 17.27 -6.41 -6.40
C PHE A 141 17.59 -5.18 -7.26
N PHE A 142 16.80 -4.10 -7.18
CA PHE A 142 16.96 -2.96 -8.08
C PHE A 142 17.14 -1.63 -7.34
N ILE A 143 16.23 -1.27 -6.43
CA ILE A 143 16.23 0.08 -5.87
C ILE A 143 17.42 0.30 -4.94
N ILE A 144 17.68 -0.64 -4.00
CA ILE A 144 18.78 -0.51 -3.04
C ILE A 144 20.15 -0.58 -3.73
N PRO A 145 20.45 -1.54 -4.62
CA PRO A 145 21.74 -1.54 -5.30
C PRO A 145 21.98 -0.26 -6.10
N MET A 146 20.96 0.23 -6.81
CA MET A 146 21.07 1.44 -7.61
C MET A 146 21.26 2.70 -6.74
N ALA A 147 20.54 2.79 -5.63
CA ALA A 147 20.70 3.88 -4.67
C ALA A 147 22.09 3.88 -4.03
N MET A 148 22.56 2.73 -3.60
CA MET A 148 23.89 2.61 -2.98
C MET A 148 25.01 2.88 -3.99
N TRP A 149 24.88 2.41 -5.21
CA TRP A 149 25.78 2.76 -6.30
C TRP A 149 25.84 4.29 -6.54
N PHE A 150 24.68 4.94 -6.53
CA PHE A 150 24.61 6.41 -6.64
C PHE A 150 25.35 7.10 -5.48
N PHE A 151 25.13 6.68 -4.23
CA PHE A 151 25.83 7.28 -3.09
C PHE A 151 27.35 7.03 -3.12
N LEU A 152 27.80 5.84 -3.52
CA LEU A 152 29.21 5.54 -3.71
C LEU A 152 29.84 6.42 -4.82
N SER A 153 29.08 6.75 -5.86
CA SER A 153 29.57 7.63 -6.94
C SER A 153 29.82 9.08 -6.49
N LEU A 154 29.32 9.48 -5.32
CA LEU A 154 29.57 10.79 -4.71
C LEU A 154 30.86 10.81 -3.86
N GLU A 155 31.53 9.67 -3.69
CA GLU A 155 32.82 9.62 -3.01
C GLU A 155 33.89 10.42 -3.78
N GLN A 156 34.73 11.08 -3.03
CA GLN A 156 35.86 11.84 -3.58
C GLN A 156 37.17 11.30 -3.02
N PRO A 157 37.99 10.64 -3.84
CA PRO A 157 39.35 10.28 -3.40
C PRO A 157 40.13 11.55 -3.12
N GLY A 158 40.74 11.61 -1.94
CA GLY A 158 41.59 12.73 -1.58
C GLY A 158 42.82 12.83 -2.50
N GLY A 159 43.35 14.05 -2.66
CA GLY A 159 44.57 14.34 -3.44
C GLY A 159 45.21 15.66 -2.98
N GLU A 160 46.25 16.14 -3.66
CA GLU A 160 46.91 17.40 -3.30
C GLU A 160 45.88 18.56 -3.27
N GLY A 161 45.53 19.04 -2.07
CA GLY A 161 44.64 20.15 -1.85
C GLY A 161 43.12 19.78 -1.89
N LEU A 162 42.77 18.49 -2.06
CA LEU A 162 41.40 18.02 -2.06
C LEU A 162 41.06 17.24 -0.78
N ALA A 163 39.90 17.52 -0.19
CA ALA A 163 39.38 16.73 0.92
C ALA A 163 38.99 15.33 0.46
N SER A 164 39.35 14.30 1.24
CA SER A 164 38.83 12.95 1.03
C SER A 164 37.42 12.84 1.61
N ILE A 165 36.45 12.36 0.79
CA ILE A 165 35.08 12.07 1.21
C ILE A 165 34.85 10.58 0.96
N GLN A 166 34.75 9.81 2.05
CA GLN A 166 34.47 8.38 2.01
C GLN A 166 33.09 8.10 2.61
N HIS A 167 32.35 7.21 1.98
CA HIS A 167 31.05 6.73 2.48
C HIS A 167 31.29 5.63 3.54
N LEU A 168 31.07 5.97 4.79
CA LEU A 168 31.10 5.02 5.91
C LEU A 168 29.67 4.78 6.42
N PRO A 169 28.95 3.80 5.86
CA PRO A 169 27.56 3.58 6.20
C PRO A 169 27.41 3.11 7.65
N ARG A 170 26.50 3.75 8.39
CA ARG A 170 26.10 3.26 9.70
C ARG A 170 25.13 2.09 9.55
N VAL A 171 25.38 1.03 10.33
CA VAL A 171 24.53 -0.19 10.33
C VAL A 171 23.05 0.15 10.50
N SER A 172 22.72 0.97 11.50
CA SER A 172 21.32 1.30 11.84
C SER A 172 20.63 2.14 10.77
N GLU A 173 21.35 3.03 10.09
CA GLU A 173 20.81 3.91 9.05
C GLU A 173 20.54 3.11 7.78
N TYR A 174 21.51 2.33 7.31
CA TYR A 174 21.34 1.49 6.14
C TYR A 174 20.18 0.49 6.32
N LEU A 175 20.15 -0.23 7.46
CA LEU A 175 19.09 -1.20 7.71
C LEU A 175 17.74 -0.54 7.87
N SER A 176 17.65 0.63 8.51
CA SER A 176 16.40 1.37 8.58
C SER A 176 15.91 1.77 7.20
N LEU A 177 16.81 2.21 6.31
CA LEU A 177 16.46 2.54 4.92
C LEU A 177 15.91 1.34 4.16
N ILE A 178 16.68 0.24 4.09
CA ILE A 178 16.25 -0.94 3.30
C ILE A 178 14.95 -1.56 3.84
N MET A 179 14.82 -1.70 5.17
CA MET A 179 13.61 -2.23 5.79
C MET A 179 12.39 -1.34 5.54
N THR A 180 12.54 -0.02 5.63
CA THR A 180 11.47 0.94 5.34
C THR A 180 11.06 0.86 3.87
N LEU A 181 12.01 0.82 2.95
CA LEU A 181 11.72 0.73 1.52
C LEU A 181 11.05 -0.59 1.15
N ILE A 182 11.54 -1.74 1.64
CA ILE A 182 10.92 -3.05 1.41
C ILE A 182 9.46 -3.04 1.89
N PHE A 183 9.20 -2.52 3.08
CA PHE A 183 7.86 -2.48 3.64
C PHE A 183 6.96 -1.50 2.89
N ALA A 184 7.46 -0.30 2.57
CA ALA A 184 6.71 0.71 1.83
C ALA A 184 6.31 0.20 0.44
N PHE A 185 7.25 -0.40 -0.31
CA PHE A 185 6.94 -0.99 -1.61
C PHE A 185 6.01 -2.19 -1.49
N GLY A 186 6.24 -3.06 -0.51
CA GLY A 186 5.33 -4.17 -0.23
C GLY A 186 3.88 -3.70 -0.04
N LEU A 187 3.66 -2.57 0.67
CA LEU A 187 2.35 -1.95 0.82
C LEU A 187 1.85 -1.27 -0.46
N VAL A 188 2.70 -0.54 -1.17
CA VAL A 188 2.34 0.13 -2.43
C VAL A 188 1.90 -0.89 -3.48
N PHE A 189 2.53 -2.06 -3.50
CA PHE A 189 2.12 -3.16 -4.39
C PHE A 189 0.75 -3.75 -4.05
N GLN A 190 0.13 -3.37 -2.92
CA GLN A 190 -1.27 -3.72 -2.62
C GLN A 190 -2.28 -2.79 -3.33
N LEU A 191 -1.85 -1.67 -3.93
CA LEU A 191 -2.75 -0.74 -4.61
C LEU A 191 -3.67 -1.42 -5.63
N PRO A 192 -3.19 -2.31 -6.54
CA PRO A 192 -4.08 -2.97 -7.50
C PRO A 192 -5.16 -3.80 -6.84
N VAL A 193 -4.83 -4.50 -5.76
CA VAL A 193 -5.79 -5.31 -5.00
C VAL A 193 -6.78 -4.41 -4.27
N ALA A 194 -6.29 -3.43 -3.52
CA ALA A 194 -7.12 -2.53 -2.72
C ALA A 194 -8.11 -1.74 -3.60
N LEU A 195 -7.63 -1.09 -4.66
CA LEU A 195 -8.47 -0.29 -5.55
C LEU A 195 -9.46 -1.13 -6.36
N THR A 196 -9.07 -2.34 -6.77
CA THR A 196 -9.98 -3.27 -7.46
C THR A 196 -11.10 -3.74 -6.53
N LEU A 197 -10.77 -4.06 -5.28
CA LEU A 197 -11.78 -4.43 -4.28
C LEU A 197 -12.70 -3.25 -3.93
N MET A 198 -12.17 -2.04 -3.76
CA MET A 198 -12.97 -0.83 -3.54
C MET A 198 -13.90 -0.54 -4.74
N SER A 199 -13.41 -0.79 -5.95
CA SER A 199 -14.23 -0.63 -7.17
C SER A 199 -15.35 -1.66 -7.23
N ARG A 200 -15.09 -2.92 -6.86
CA ARG A 200 -16.13 -3.95 -6.75
C ARG A 200 -17.16 -3.65 -5.66
N ALA A 201 -16.70 -3.00 -4.59
CA ALA A 201 -17.54 -2.52 -3.51
C ALA A 201 -18.45 -1.34 -3.88
N GLY A 202 -18.31 -0.80 -5.08
CA GLY A 202 -19.03 0.41 -5.46
C GLY A 202 -18.51 1.70 -4.78
N LEU A 203 -17.41 1.61 -3.98
CA LEU A 203 -16.85 2.77 -3.28
C LEU A 203 -16.10 3.72 -4.22
N VAL A 204 -15.57 3.20 -5.32
CA VAL A 204 -14.89 3.97 -6.37
C VAL A 204 -15.24 3.40 -7.73
N THR A 205 -15.33 4.27 -8.75
CA THR A 205 -15.55 3.85 -10.13
C THR A 205 -14.25 3.87 -10.93
N PRO A 206 -14.05 2.99 -11.92
CA PRO A 206 -12.87 3.02 -12.77
C PRO A 206 -12.71 4.35 -13.50
N GLU A 207 -13.81 5.00 -13.88
CA GLU A 207 -13.88 6.32 -14.51
C GLU A 207 -13.43 7.41 -13.53
N GLY A 208 -13.88 7.34 -12.27
CA GLY A 208 -13.46 8.23 -11.18
C GLY A 208 -11.97 8.11 -10.87
N LEU A 209 -11.43 6.88 -10.87
CA LEU A 209 -9.99 6.64 -10.72
C LEU A 209 -9.22 7.25 -11.91
N ALA A 210 -9.68 7.03 -13.14
CA ALA A 210 -9.05 7.59 -14.34
C ALA A 210 -9.03 9.14 -14.33
N ALA A 211 -10.10 9.77 -13.89
CA ALA A 211 -10.19 11.23 -13.75
C ALA A 211 -9.20 11.80 -12.70
N LYS A 212 -8.86 11.00 -11.69
CA LYS A 212 -7.97 11.39 -10.59
C LYS A 212 -6.49 11.08 -10.82
N ARG A 213 -6.07 10.64 -12.02
CA ARG A 213 -4.66 10.30 -12.35
C ARG A 213 -3.66 11.36 -11.95
N LYS A 214 -3.94 12.63 -12.24
CA LYS A 214 -3.06 13.76 -11.89
C LYS A 214 -2.77 13.85 -10.38
N TYR A 215 -3.76 13.56 -9.56
CA TYR A 215 -3.59 13.55 -8.09
C TYR A 215 -2.82 12.32 -7.65
N ALA A 216 -3.06 11.15 -8.25
CA ALA A 216 -2.32 9.94 -7.95
C ALA A 216 -0.82 10.10 -8.25
N ILE A 217 -0.46 10.75 -9.36
CA ILE A 217 0.93 11.06 -9.70
C ILE A 217 1.55 11.97 -8.62
N VAL A 218 0.89 13.05 -8.25
CA VAL A 218 1.39 13.99 -7.23
C VAL A 218 1.55 13.28 -5.88
N ILE A 219 0.55 12.48 -5.48
CA ILE A 219 0.59 11.71 -4.22
C ILE A 219 1.74 10.69 -4.25
N ALA A 220 1.98 10.01 -5.39
CA ALA A 220 3.08 9.07 -5.53
C ALA A 220 4.45 9.75 -5.32
N PHE A 221 4.67 10.95 -5.88
CA PHE A 221 5.89 11.71 -5.67
C PHE A 221 6.02 12.24 -4.23
N ILE A 222 4.95 12.71 -3.61
CA ILE A 222 4.95 13.13 -2.21
C ILE A 222 5.26 11.95 -1.30
N ALA A 223 4.60 10.81 -1.50
CA ALA A 223 4.86 9.58 -0.73
C ALA A 223 6.32 9.12 -0.90
N ALA A 224 6.84 9.14 -2.14
CA ALA A 224 8.23 8.84 -2.40
C ALA A 224 9.17 9.78 -1.63
N ALA A 225 8.94 11.10 -1.67
CA ALA A 225 9.77 12.08 -0.98
C ALA A 225 9.77 11.93 0.55
N ILE A 226 8.68 11.42 1.13
CA ILE A 226 8.58 11.17 2.59
C ILE A 226 9.28 9.86 2.98
N LEU A 227 9.17 8.83 2.14
CA LEU A 227 9.62 7.47 2.45
C LEU A 227 11.08 7.22 2.09
N THR A 228 11.63 7.99 1.14
CA THR A 228 13.02 7.83 0.67
C THR A 228 13.89 8.99 1.15
N PRO A 229 15.22 8.79 1.26
CA PRO A 229 16.15 9.90 1.37
C PRO A 229 15.95 10.90 0.22
N PRO A 230 16.36 12.17 0.37
CA PRO A 230 16.23 13.17 -0.68
C PRO A 230 17.23 12.94 -1.83
N ASP A 231 17.12 11.79 -2.52
CA ASP A 231 17.91 11.44 -3.69
C ASP A 231 17.01 11.11 -4.88
N PRO A 232 17.42 11.49 -6.12
CA PRO A 232 16.60 11.28 -7.30
C PRO A 232 16.37 9.81 -7.66
N MET A 233 17.32 8.93 -7.32
CA MET A 233 17.28 7.52 -7.73
C MET A 233 16.20 6.76 -6.96
N THR A 234 16.20 6.84 -5.63
CA THR A 234 15.17 6.17 -4.82
C THR A 234 13.80 6.82 -4.99
N GLN A 235 13.76 8.16 -5.11
CA GLN A 235 12.50 8.88 -5.31
C GLN A 235 11.80 8.48 -6.63
N LEU A 236 12.52 8.50 -7.75
CA LEU A 236 11.99 8.06 -9.04
C LEU A 236 11.72 6.55 -9.04
N GLY A 237 12.62 5.77 -8.43
CA GLY A 237 12.49 4.32 -8.27
C GLY A 237 11.22 3.92 -7.52
N LEU A 238 10.71 4.74 -6.59
CA LEU A 238 9.42 4.52 -5.91
C LEU A 238 8.24 5.10 -6.69
N ALA A 239 8.36 6.33 -7.20
CA ALA A 239 7.24 7.02 -7.84
C ALA A 239 6.79 6.33 -9.14
N ILE A 240 7.74 5.93 -10.02
CA ILE A 240 7.40 5.34 -11.32
C ILE A 240 6.64 4.02 -11.19
N PRO A 241 7.10 3.01 -10.41
CA PRO A 241 6.32 1.79 -10.19
C PRO A 241 4.97 2.07 -9.53
N THR A 242 4.89 3.02 -8.59
CA THR A 242 3.61 3.40 -7.94
C THR A 242 2.60 3.89 -8.94
N ILE A 243 3.01 4.75 -9.89
CA ILE A 243 2.15 5.26 -10.96
C ILE A 243 1.72 4.11 -11.89
N ALA A 244 2.65 3.21 -12.26
CA ALA A 244 2.33 2.05 -13.08
C ALA A 244 1.32 1.11 -12.39
N LEU A 245 1.47 0.89 -11.08
CA LEU A 245 0.52 0.10 -10.29
C LEU A 245 -0.85 0.77 -10.18
N TYR A 246 -0.91 2.09 -10.12
CA TYR A 246 -2.17 2.82 -10.17
C TYR A 246 -2.89 2.63 -11.51
N GLU A 247 -2.18 2.72 -12.63
CA GLU A 247 -2.75 2.44 -13.96
C GLU A 247 -3.20 0.97 -14.08
N LEU A 248 -2.41 0.03 -13.55
CA LEU A 248 -2.81 -1.37 -13.47
C LEU A 248 -4.09 -1.55 -12.66
N SER A 249 -4.24 -0.79 -11.56
CA SER A 249 -5.45 -0.80 -10.73
C SER A 249 -6.69 -0.36 -11.49
N ILE A 250 -6.58 0.69 -12.32
CA ILE A 250 -7.68 1.15 -13.19
C ILE A 250 -8.05 0.06 -14.20
N TYR A 251 -7.04 -0.56 -14.83
CA TYR A 251 -7.28 -1.63 -15.80
C TYR A 251 -7.97 -2.84 -15.14
N MET A 252 -7.50 -3.28 -13.98
CA MET A 252 -8.09 -4.40 -13.24
C MET A 252 -9.52 -4.07 -12.75
N SER A 253 -9.75 -2.85 -12.27
CA SER A 253 -11.08 -2.40 -11.85
C SER A 253 -12.10 -2.45 -13.00
N ARG A 254 -11.69 -2.10 -14.21
CA ARG A 254 -12.55 -2.23 -15.41
C ARG A 254 -12.82 -3.68 -15.76
N ARG A 255 -11.80 -4.55 -15.67
CA ARG A 255 -11.91 -5.97 -16.05
C ARG A 255 -12.78 -6.79 -15.09
N PHE A 256 -12.80 -6.41 -13.80
CA PHE A 256 -13.54 -7.09 -12.74
C PHE A 256 -14.79 -6.34 -12.26
N ARG A 257 -15.31 -5.43 -13.06
CA ARG A 257 -16.57 -4.73 -12.76
C ARG A 257 -17.72 -5.76 -12.72
N PRO A 258 -18.58 -5.76 -11.68
CA PRO A 258 -19.83 -6.51 -11.72
C PRO A 258 -20.65 -6.06 -12.93
N ALA A 259 -21.43 -6.98 -13.51
CA ALA A 259 -22.42 -6.60 -14.52
C ALA A 259 -23.36 -5.53 -13.93
N PRO A 260 -23.80 -4.53 -14.72
CA PRO A 260 -24.80 -3.56 -14.26
C PRO A 260 -25.98 -4.33 -13.66
N SER A 261 -26.43 -3.93 -12.48
CA SER A 261 -27.66 -4.49 -11.92
C SER A 261 -28.84 -3.96 -12.77
N GLU A 262 -29.78 -4.81 -13.08
CA GLU A 262 -31.00 -4.49 -13.83
C GLU A 262 -31.80 -3.28 -13.27
N TYR A 263 -31.41 -2.77 -12.10
CA TYR A 263 -32.00 -1.60 -11.41
C TYR A 263 -31.38 -0.25 -11.78
N ASP A 264 -30.24 -0.22 -12.49
CA ASP A 264 -29.58 1.06 -12.89
C ASP A 264 -30.20 1.65 -14.17
N ASP A 265 -30.98 0.85 -14.93
CA ASP A 265 -31.63 1.29 -16.17
C ASP A 265 -32.96 2.03 -15.91
N ASP A 266 -33.57 1.91 -14.70
CA ASP A 266 -34.85 2.53 -14.38
C ASP A 266 -34.76 4.00 -13.93
N GLU A 267 -33.58 4.50 -13.52
CA GLU A 267 -33.41 5.89 -13.09
C GLU A 267 -33.17 6.90 -14.25
N ASP A 268 -32.73 6.43 -15.42
CA ASP A 268 -32.52 7.31 -16.59
C ASP A 268 -33.81 7.52 -17.42
N ASP A 269 -34.83 6.68 -17.26
CA ASP A 269 -36.09 6.79 -17.99
C ASP A 269 -37.16 7.68 -17.29
N GLU A 270 -36.99 8.01 -15.99
CA GLU A 270 -37.92 8.90 -15.27
C GLU A 270 -37.61 10.41 -15.41
N ALA A 271 -36.52 10.78 -16.09
CA ALA A 271 -36.12 12.18 -16.26
C ALA A 271 -36.65 12.87 -17.50
N VAL A 272 -37.53 12.21 -18.29
CA VAL A 272 -38.23 12.81 -19.42
C VAL A 272 -39.73 12.84 -19.10
N ASP A 273 -40.09 13.55 -18.04
CA ASP A 273 -41.45 14.04 -17.87
C ASP A 273 -41.59 15.35 -18.68
N ASP A 274 -42.00 15.23 -19.92
CA ASP A 274 -42.45 16.36 -20.72
C ASP A 274 -43.67 16.98 -19.99
N GLY A 275 -43.40 18.11 -19.34
CA GLY A 275 -44.46 18.93 -18.73
C GLY A 275 -45.56 19.25 -19.73
N PRO A 276 -46.78 19.49 -19.25
CA PRO A 276 -47.98 19.61 -20.10
C PRO A 276 -47.80 20.72 -21.13
N ASP A 277 -48.03 20.36 -22.41
CA ASP A 277 -48.10 21.24 -23.57
C ASP A 277 -49.28 22.22 -23.39
N ASP A 278 -49.04 23.38 -22.78
CA ASP A 278 -49.95 24.52 -22.73
C ASP A 278 -49.92 25.29 -24.08
N THR A 279 -50.28 24.64 -25.15
CA THR A 279 -50.62 25.35 -26.39
C THR A 279 -52.08 25.79 -26.30
N PRO A 280 -52.38 27.09 -26.31
CA PRO A 280 -53.76 27.56 -26.32
C PRO A 280 -54.41 27.25 -27.68
N ASP A 281 -55.56 26.53 -27.63
CA ASP A 281 -56.47 26.22 -28.75
C ASP A 281 -56.96 27.50 -29.42
N PRO A 282 -56.62 27.74 -30.73
CA PRO A 282 -57.04 28.96 -31.45
C PRO A 282 -58.52 29.02 -31.87
N ALA A 283 -59.37 28.12 -31.41
CA ALA A 283 -60.74 27.99 -31.90
C ALA A 283 -61.80 28.70 -31.02
N LYS A 284 -61.46 29.55 -30.04
CA LYS A 284 -62.45 30.21 -29.14
C LYS A 284 -62.55 31.73 -29.27
N THR A 285 -62.15 32.35 -30.39
CA THR A 285 -62.42 33.79 -30.63
C THR A 285 -63.17 34.00 -31.95
N ALA A 286 -64.45 33.59 -32.01
CA ALA A 286 -65.38 34.10 -33.05
C ALA A 286 -66.79 34.00 -32.50
N GLY A 287 -67.40 35.15 -32.14
CA GLY A 287 -68.83 35.38 -32.07
C GLY A 287 -69.19 36.42 -31.01
N PRO A 288 -70.31 37.11 -31.21
CA PRO A 288 -70.85 37.70 -32.42
C PRO A 288 -70.60 39.25 -32.49
#